data_781ade9dd0d3dbdd27da825ced37a853
#
_entry.id   781ade9dd0d3dbdd27da825ced37a853
#
_cell.length_a   1.000
_cell.length_b   1.000
_cell.length_c   1.000
_cell.angle_alpha   90.00
_cell.angle_beta   90.00
_cell.angle_gamma   90.00
#
_symmetry.space_group_name_H-M   'P 1'
#
loop_
_entity.id
_entity.type
_entity.pdbx_description
1 polymer ?
#
loop_
_entity_poly.entity_id
_entity_poly.type
_entity_poly.pdbx_seq_one_letter_code
_entity_poly.pdbx_strand_id
1 'polypeptide(L)'
;AENVVIAPGSKYSLYSLLQILGDENTELLIPSPYWVSYVTLGKLANIAIKIIECSSQENYKLSASKLKSFITGKNQLLLLNSPQNPTGAIYTNEELRSLAEIVKESPQLTVICDDIYNQLIFSSENRAPHLLDFMDSSSKENIYNQVVVVHGASKSFALTGWRLGWTVASKEISKKLSE
;
A
#
# COMPACT_ATOMS: atom_id res chain seq x y z
N ALA A 1 -6.72 -17.56 8.26
CA ALA A 1 -5.79 -18.20 7.31
C ALA A 1 -6.12 -17.83 5.85
N GLU A 2 -7.39 -17.76 5.49
CA GLU A 2 -7.85 -17.52 4.11
C GLU A 2 -7.54 -16.13 3.55
N ASN A 3 -7.15 -15.20 4.39
CA ASN A 3 -6.84 -13.81 4.03
C ASN A 3 -5.33 -13.55 3.94
N VAL A 4 -4.48 -14.58 4.11
CA VAL A 4 -3.03 -14.43 4.13
C VAL A 4 -2.40 -15.34 3.08
N VAL A 5 -1.58 -14.74 2.22
CA VAL A 5 -0.80 -15.44 1.19
C VAL A 5 0.68 -15.23 1.45
N ILE A 6 1.43 -16.30 1.57
CA ILE A 6 2.88 -16.27 1.75
C ILE A 6 3.57 -16.21 0.37
N ALA A 7 4.64 -15.44 0.28
CA ALA A 7 5.35 -15.20 -0.96
C ALA A 7 6.88 -15.12 -0.75
N PRO A 8 7.68 -15.31 -1.81
CA PRO A 8 9.15 -15.22 -1.74
C PRO A 8 9.63 -13.75 -1.63
N GLY A 9 9.20 -13.08 -0.56
CA GLY A 9 9.51 -11.68 -0.21
C GLY A 9 8.43 -10.69 -0.67
N SER A 10 8.37 -9.54 0.02
CA SER A 10 7.36 -8.48 -0.24
C SER A 10 7.38 -7.93 -1.66
N LYS A 11 8.55 -7.87 -2.32
CA LYS A 11 8.66 -7.44 -3.72
C LYS A 11 7.85 -8.35 -4.65
N TYR A 12 7.88 -9.66 -4.44
CA TYR A 12 7.09 -10.61 -5.20
C TYR A 12 5.59 -10.39 -4.94
N SER A 13 5.21 -10.23 -3.67
CA SER A 13 3.83 -9.90 -3.29
C SER A 13 3.32 -8.65 -4.01
N LEU A 14 4.10 -7.56 -4.01
CA LEU A 14 3.76 -6.32 -4.72
C LEU A 14 3.57 -6.55 -6.21
N TYR A 15 4.48 -7.28 -6.86
CA TYR A 15 4.37 -7.58 -8.28
C TYR A 15 3.12 -8.40 -8.60
N SER A 16 2.88 -9.49 -7.84
CA SER A 16 1.69 -10.33 -8.03
C SER A 16 0.39 -9.55 -7.83
N LEU A 17 0.34 -8.67 -6.82
CA LEU A 17 -0.82 -7.79 -6.60
C LEU A 17 -1.07 -6.87 -7.80
N LEU A 18 -0.03 -6.25 -8.34
CA LEU A 18 -0.17 -5.38 -9.50
C LEU A 18 -0.66 -6.16 -10.73
N GLN A 19 -0.22 -7.41 -10.90
CA GLN A 19 -0.67 -8.29 -12.00
C GLN A 19 -2.14 -8.67 -11.91
N ILE A 20 -2.67 -8.91 -10.70
CA ILE A 20 -4.05 -9.39 -10.52
C ILE A 20 -5.08 -8.25 -10.32
N LEU A 21 -4.63 -7.09 -9.85
CA LEU A 21 -5.50 -5.94 -9.56
C LEU A 21 -5.51 -4.91 -10.69
N GLY A 22 -4.48 -4.90 -11.53
CA GLY A 22 -4.31 -3.92 -12.60
C GLY A 22 -4.43 -4.51 -13.99
N ASP A 23 -4.72 -3.62 -14.92
CA ASP A 23 -4.72 -3.83 -16.36
C ASP A 23 -4.26 -2.56 -17.10
N GLU A 24 -4.34 -2.54 -18.41
CA GLU A 24 -3.98 -1.40 -19.27
C GLU A 24 -4.83 -0.13 -19.02
N ASN A 25 -6.01 -0.26 -18.42
CA ASN A 25 -6.92 0.85 -18.07
C ASN A 25 -6.74 1.33 -16.63
N THR A 26 -5.94 0.62 -15.84
CA THR A 26 -5.68 0.93 -14.43
C THR A 26 -4.60 2.02 -14.32
N GLU A 27 -4.74 2.91 -13.33
CA GLU A 27 -3.73 3.91 -12.99
C GLU A 27 -3.08 3.56 -11.64
N LEU A 28 -1.74 3.48 -11.61
CA LEU A 28 -0.96 3.28 -10.39
C LEU A 28 -0.49 4.64 -9.86
N LEU A 29 -1.03 5.05 -8.73
CA LEU A 29 -0.67 6.28 -8.01
C LEU A 29 0.52 6.00 -7.09
N ILE A 30 1.62 6.74 -7.26
CA ILE A 30 2.83 6.57 -6.46
C ILE A 30 3.23 7.93 -5.87
N PRO A 31 3.06 8.16 -4.57
CA PRO A 31 3.58 9.34 -3.90
C PRO A 31 5.11 9.38 -3.95
N SER A 32 5.69 10.51 -4.35
CA SER A 32 7.15 10.70 -4.38
C SER A 32 7.64 11.48 -3.16
N PRO A 33 8.91 11.30 -2.73
CA PRO A 33 9.86 10.30 -3.22
C PRO A 33 9.43 8.87 -2.85
N TYR A 34 9.86 7.89 -3.64
CA TYR A 34 9.41 6.50 -3.50
C TYR A 34 10.56 5.52 -3.73
N TRP A 35 10.38 4.27 -3.32
CA TRP A 35 11.29 3.19 -3.66
C TRP A 35 11.26 2.91 -5.17
N VAL A 36 12.43 3.02 -5.80
CA VAL A 36 12.60 2.95 -7.28
C VAL A 36 11.93 1.74 -7.93
N SER A 37 11.80 0.62 -7.21
CA SER A 37 11.16 -0.59 -7.76
C SER A 37 9.68 -0.42 -8.06
N TYR A 38 8.94 0.48 -7.41
CA TYR A 38 7.50 0.64 -7.65
C TYR A 38 7.19 0.98 -9.12
N VAL A 39 7.93 1.91 -9.70
CA VAL A 39 7.79 2.28 -11.11
C VAL A 39 8.12 1.09 -12.03
N THR A 40 9.19 0.34 -11.71
CA THR A 40 9.56 -0.84 -12.48
C THR A 40 8.49 -1.92 -12.43
N LEU A 41 7.94 -2.20 -11.24
CA LEU A 41 6.88 -3.19 -11.05
C LEU A 41 5.60 -2.80 -11.79
N GLY A 42 5.19 -1.52 -11.72
CA GLY A 42 4.04 -1.01 -12.47
C GLY A 42 4.21 -1.14 -13.99
N LYS A 43 5.40 -0.83 -14.51
CA LYS A 43 5.72 -1.03 -15.94
C LYS A 43 5.66 -2.49 -16.35
N LEU A 44 6.20 -3.40 -15.54
CA LEU A 44 6.14 -4.84 -15.79
C LEU A 44 4.71 -5.39 -15.74
N ALA A 45 3.84 -4.76 -14.96
CA ALA A 45 2.42 -5.09 -14.88
C ALA A 45 1.58 -4.41 -15.98
N ASN A 46 2.20 -3.64 -16.88
CA ASN A 46 1.54 -2.89 -17.95
C ASN A 46 0.47 -1.90 -17.45
N ILE A 47 0.72 -1.25 -16.29
CA ILE A 47 -0.18 -0.29 -15.66
C ILE A 47 0.31 1.14 -15.93
N ALA A 48 -0.61 2.07 -16.20
CA ALA A 48 -0.30 3.49 -16.36
C ALA A 48 0.13 4.11 -15.01
N ILE A 49 1.33 4.71 -14.96
CA ILE A 49 1.91 5.25 -13.73
C ILE A 49 1.63 6.75 -13.63
N LYS A 50 1.13 7.17 -12.46
CA LYS A 50 0.92 8.56 -12.06
C LYS A 50 1.73 8.86 -10.80
N ILE A 51 2.74 9.71 -10.93
CA ILE A 51 3.51 10.17 -9.78
C ILE A 51 2.79 11.34 -9.12
N ILE A 52 2.61 11.24 -7.79
CA ILE A 52 2.07 12.33 -6.97
C ILE A 52 3.24 12.97 -6.23
N GLU A 53 3.65 14.14 -6.67
CA GLU A 53 4.78 14.84 -6.04
C GLU A 53 4.42 15.30 -4.63
N CYS A 54 5.20 14.88 -3.63
CA CYS A 54 5.09 15.30 -2.24
C CYS A 54 6.38 16.04 -1.85
N SER A 55 6.26 17.31 -1.53
CA SER A 55 7.38 18.19 -1.25
C SER A 55 7.92 18.07 0.18
N SER A 56 9.06 18.66 0.45
CA SER A 56 9.61 18.75 1.81
C SER A 56 8.73 19.58 2.75
N GLN A 57 7.99 20.57 2.22
CA GLN A 57 6.99 21.33 3.00
C GLN A 57 5.83 20.45 3.48
N GLU A 58 5.55 19.35 2.78
CA GLU A 58 4.55 18.34 3.13
C GLU A 58 5.17 17.17 3.91
N ASN A 59 6.44 17.32 4.38
CA ASN A 59 7.21 16.23 4.98
C ASN A 59 7.26 14.97 4.10
N TYR A 60 7.23 15.14 2.77
CA TYR A 60 7.23 14.06 1.78
C TYR A 60 6.04 13.09 1.93
N LYS A 61 4.91 13.55 2.48
CA LYS A 61 3.70 12.74 2.70
C LYS A 61 2.57 13.18 1.77
N LEU A 62 1.81 12.21 1.32
CA LEU A 62 0.59 12.45 0.54
C LEU A 62 -0.50 13.00 1.46
N SER A 63 -1.03 14.18 1.17
CA SER A 63 -2.20 14.73 1.85
C SER A 63 -3.51 14.22 1.24
N ALA A 64 -4.57 14.19 2.04
CA ALA A 64 -5.91 13.79 1.58
C ALA A 64 -6.42 14.69 0.44
N SER A 65 -6.21 16.03 0.52
CA SER A 65 -6.58 16.96 -0.52
C SER A 65 -5.85 16.69 -1.84
N LYS A 66 -4.57 16.36 -1.76
CA LYS A 66 -3.77 16.00 -2.92
C LYS A 66 -4.23 14.67 -3.51
N LEU A 67 -4.46 13.63 -2.70
CA LEU A 67 -5.01 12.37 -3.17
C LEU A 67 -6.33 12.59 -3.90
N LYS A 68 -7.25 13.37 -3.32
CA LYS A 68 -8.56 13.66 -3.90
C LYS A 68 -8.45 14.27 -5.30
N SER A 69 -7.45 15.10 -5.57
CA SER A 69 -7.23 15.71 -6.88
C SER A 69 -6.74 14.74 -7.96
N PHE A 70 -6.24 13.56 -7.56
CA PHE A 70 -5.80 12.49 -8.47
C PHE A 70 -6.83 11.38 -8.66
N ILE A 71 -7.95 11.40 -7.88
CA ILE A 71 -9.03 10.42 -8.05
C ILE A 71 -9.74 10.65 -9.38
N THR A 72 -9.87 9.59 -10.16
CA THR A 72 -10.57 9.56 -11.45
C THR A 72 -11.71 8.55 -11.40
N GLY A 73 -12.49 8.44 -12.49
CA GLY A 73 -13.50 7.38 -12.62
C GLY A 73 -12.93 6.01 -13.02
N LYS A 74 -11.61 5.92 -13.20
CA LYS A 74 -10.92 4.67 -13.57
C LYS A 74 -10.65 3.80 -12.36
N ASN A 75 -10.34 2.53 -12.59
CA ASN A 75 -9.70 1.69 -11.58
C ASN A 75 -8.33 2.26 -11.22
N GLN A 76 -8.09 2.49 -9.94
CA GLN A 76 -6.85 3.09 -9.45
C GLN A 76 -6.26 2.27 -8.31
N LEU A 77 -4.93 2.13 -8.34
CA LEU A 77 -4.14 1.53 -7.27
C LEU A 77 -3.25 2.61 -6.64
N LEU A 78 -3.24 2.73 -5.32
CA LEU A 78 -2.35 3.61 -4.59
C LEU A 78 -1.31 2.78 -3.84
N LEU A 79 -0.02 3.00 -4.08
CA LEU A 79 1.05 2.47 -3.24
C LEU A 79 1.31 3.41 -2.07
N LEU A 80 0.99 2.97 -0.85
CA LEU A 80 1.22 3.72 0.38
C LEU A 80 2.27 2.99 1.23
N ASN A 81 3.40 3.64 1.48
CA ASN A 81 4.50 3.07 2.27
C ASN A 81 4.76 3.91 3.52
N SER A 82 4.62 3.31 4.70
CA SER A 82 4.84 3.99 6.00
C SER A 82 5.36 2.99 7.05
N PRO A 83 6.55 3.23 7.62
CA PRO A 83 7.56 4.27 7.30
C PRO A 83 8.03 4.21 5.86
N GLN A 84 8.24 5.40 5.28
CA GLN A 84 8.51 5.55 3.85
C GLN A 84 9.98 5.28 3.49
N ASN A 85 10.22 4.63 2.39
CA ASN A 85 11.53 4.56 1.74
C ASN A 85 11.54 5.51 0.52
N PRO A 86 12.45 6.54 0.46
CA PRO A 86 13.70 6.64 1.21
C PRO A 86 13.67 7.58 2.43
N THR A 87 12.60 8.31 2.71
CA THR A 87 12.60 9.46 3.62
C THR A 87 12.53 9.10 5.10
N GLY A 88 12.01 7.90 5.44
CA GLY A 88 11.69 7.53 6.82
C GLY A 88 10.44 8.23 7.37
N ALA A 89 9.72 9.00 6.54
CA ALA A 89 8.51 9.69 6.97
C ALA A 89 7.42 8.71 7.44
N ILE A 90 6.76 9.06 8.52
CA ILE A 90 5.67 8.27 9.13
C ILE A 90 4.41 9.14 9.13
N TYR A 91 3.31 8.58 8.67
CA TYR A 91 2.00 9.25 8.76
C TYR A 91 1.51 9.28 10.21
N THR A 92 0.91 10.41 10.60
CA THR A 92 0.20 10.52 11.88
C THR A 92 -1.19 9.88 11.80
N ASN A 93 -1.82 9.69 12.96
CA ASN A 93 -3.19 9.18 13.02
C ASN A 93 -4.20 10.11 12.30
N GLU A 94 -4.02 11.44 12.39
CA GLU A 94 -4.87 12.43 11.74
C GLU A 94 -4.72 12.42 10.22
N GLU A 95 -3.48 12.29 9.74
CA GLU A 95 -3.20 12.19 8.30
C GLU A 95 -3.81 10.92 7.71
N LEU A 96 -3.65 9.78 8.38
CA LEU A 96 -4.24 8.51 7.92
C LEU A 96 -5.77 8.51 8.00
N ARG A 97 -6.36 9.11 9.04
CA ARG A 97 -7.82 9.29 9.12
C ARG A 97 -8.34 10.09 7.92
N SER A 98 -7.68 11.20 7.60
CA SER A 98 -8.05 12.03 6.46
C SER A 98 -7.91 11.29 5.12
N LEU A 99 -6.87 10.48 4.95
CA LEU A 99 -6.72 9.62 3.77
C LEU A 99 -7.80 8.53 3.71
N ALA A 100 -8.13 7.92 4.86
CA ALA A 100 -9.17 6.89 4.95
C ALA A 100 -10.55 7.41 4.48
N GLU A 101 -10.90 8.65 4.80
CA GLU A 101 -12.15 9.24 4.30
C GLU A 101 -12.18 9.31 2.76
N ILE A 102 -11.07 9.73 2.14
CA ILE A 102 -10.98 9.75 0.66
C ILE A 102 -11.08 8.33 0.07
N VAL A 103 -10.43 7.36 0.71
CA VAL A 103 -10.50 5.95 0.27
C VAL A 103 -11.93 5.42 0.34
N LYS A 104 -12.65 5.67 1.45
CA LYS A 104 -14.06 5.28 1.63
C LYS A 104 -14.99 5.89 0.59
N GLU A 105 -14.74 7.15 0.21
CA GLU A 105 -15.51 7.87 -0.81
C GLU A 105 -15.19 7.40 -2.25
N SER A 106 -14.14 6.60 -2.45
CA SER A 106 -13.59 6.23 -3.76
C SER A 106 -13.57 4.70 -3.95
N PRO A 107 -14.71 4.04 -4.24
CA PRO A 107 -14.77 2.58 -4.34
C PRO A 107 -13.92 1.99 -5.46
N GLN A 108 -13.53 2.80 -6.46
CA GLN A 108 -12.62 2.41 -7.54
C GLN A 108 -11.13 2.46 -7.14
N LEU A 109 -10.80 2.96 -5.93
CA LEU A 109 -9.43 3.04 -5.42
C LEU A 109 -9.12 1.87 -4.52
N THR A 110 -8.07 1.10 -4.84
CA THR A 110 -7.48 0.11 -3.95
C THR A 110 -6.13 0.60 -3.45
N VAL A 111 -5.93 0.59 -2.13
CA VAL A 111 -4.67 0.96 -1.50
C VAL A 111 -3.84 -0.27 -1.20
N ILE A 112 -2.63 -0.32 -1.71
CA ILE A 112 -1.62 -1.32 -1.37
C ILE A 112 -0.67 -0.70 -0.35
N CYS A 113 -0.82 -1.09 0.91
CA CYS A 113 0.06 -0.65 2.01
C CYS A 113 1.33 -1.52 2.01
N ASP A 114 2.47 -0.92 1.67
CA ASP A 114 3.78 -1.58 1.82
C ASP A 114 4.32 -1.34 3.23
N ASP A 115 4.08 -2.30 4.10
CA ASP A 115 4.36 -2.25 5.54
C ASP A 115 5.71 -2.86 5.92
N ILE A 116 6.60 -3.03 4.96
CA ILE A 116 7.90 -3.70 5.19
C ILE A 116 8.71 -3.08 6.34
N TYR A 117 8.49 -1.79 6.66
CA TYR A 117 9.15 -1.05 7.74
C TYR A 117 8.24 -0.75 8.94
N ASN A 118 7.00 -1.25 8.97
CA ASN A 118 5.97 -0.86 9.94
C ASN A 118 6.41 -0.97 11.40
N GLN A 119 7.27 -1.93 11.74
CA GLN A 119 7.82 -2.16 13.10
C GLN A 119 9.17 -1.48 13.33
N LEU A 120 9.76 -0.81 12.33
CA LEU A 120 11.03 -0.09 12.47
C LEU A 120 10.78 1.39 12.76
N ILE A 121 10.35 1.68 13.97
CA ILE A 121 10.07 3.03 14.45
C ILE A 121 10.85 3.31 15.74
N PHE A 122 11.12 4.60 16.00
CA PHE A 122 11.88 5.06 17.17
C PHE A 122 10.97 5.64 18.28
N SER A 123 9.73 5.18 18.36
CA SER A 123 8.77 5.53 19.39
C SER A 123 8.57 4.38 20.37
N SER A 124 7.84 4.63 21.46
CA SER A 124 7.42 3.59 22.41
C SER A 124 6.31 2.68 21.89
N GLU A 125 5.75 2.99 20.72
CA GLU A 125 4.72 2.20 20.09
C GLU A 125 5.30 0.92 19.47
N ASN A 126 4.48 -0.12 19.35
CA ASN A 126 4.92 -1.40 18.77
C ASN A 126 4.99 -1.36 17.23
N ARG A 127 4.30 -0.43 16.59
CA ARG A 127 4.26 -0.24 15.13
C ARG A 127 3.88 1.18 14.77
N ALA A 128 4.17 1.57 13.52
CA ALA A 128 3.64 2.81 12.95
C ALA A 128 2.10 2.78 12.86
N PRO A 129 1.43 3.93 12.92
CA PRO A 129 0.00 4.04 12.61
C PRO A 129 -0.30 3.45 11.22
N HIS A 130 -1.48 2.86 11.05
CA HIS A 130 -1.86 2.16 9.83
C HIS A 130 -3.22 2.63 9.29
N LEU A 131 -3.37 2.65 7.96
CA LEU A 131 -4.61 3.09 7.31
C LEU A 131 -5.84 2.27 7.78
N LEU A 132 -5.68 0.96 7.99
CA LEU A 132 -6.75 0.07 8.48
C LEU A 132 -7.29 0.47 9.86
N ASP A 133 -6.53 1.19 10.68
CA ASP A 133 -6.97 1.64 12.00
C ASP A 133 -8.12 2.66 11.90
N PHE A 134 -8.33 3.25 10.71
CA PHE A 134 -9.33 4.29 10.40
C PHE A 134 -10.37 3.86 9.37
N MET A 135 -10.31 2.61 8.91
CA MET A 135 -11.34 2.02 8.06
C MET A 135 -12.41 1.36 8.93
N ASP A 136 -13.69 1.66 8.68
CA ASP A 136 -14.80 1.14 9.51
C ASP A 136 -14.94 -0.38 9.43
N SER A 137 -15.02 -1.01 10.59
CA SER A 137 -15.12 -2.46 10.71
C SER A 137 -16.55 -3.03 10.49
N SER A 138 -17.52 -2.20 10.14
CA SER A 138 -18.91 -2.61 9.96
C SER A 138 -19.15 -3.61 8.81
N SER A 139 -18.18 -3.73 7.89
CA SER A 139 -18.14 -4.78 6.87
C SER A 139 -16.69 -5.20 6.59
N LYS A 140 -16.14 -6.07 7.44
CA LYS A 140 -14.74 -6.52 7.35
C LYS A 140 -14.34 -7.08 5.96
N GLU A 141 -15.24 -7.68 5.22
CA GLU A 141 -14.97 -8.21 3.88
C GLU A 141 -14.69 -7.08 2.86
N ASN A 142 -15.42 -5.97 2.94
CA ASN A 142 -15.25 -4.85 2.00
C ASN A 142 -13.97 -4.06 2.22
N ILE A 143 -13.49 -3.93 3.47
CA ILE A 143 -12.27 -3.21 3.78
C ILE A 143 -11.06 -3.87 3.12
N TYR A 144 -10.93 -5.18 3.18
CA TYR A 144 -9.82 -5.92 2.61
C TYR A 144 -9.88 -6.06 1.08
N ASN A 145 -10.98 -5.64 0.44
CA ASN A 145 -11.02 -5.43 -1.01
C ASN A 145 -10.39 -4.09 -1.40
N GLN A 146 -10.50 -3.09 -0.52
CA GLN A 146 -10.02 -1.73 -0.78
C GLN A 146 -8.64 -1.45 -0.19
N VAL A 147 -8.24 -2.15 0.89
CA VAL A 147 -6.92 -1.98 1.52
C VAL A 147 -6.24 -3.34 1.63
N VAL A 148 -5.17 -3.49 0.88
CA VAL A 148 -4.33 -4.69 0.86
C VAL A 148 -3.02 -4.39 1.56
N VAL A 149 -2.57 -5.27 2.46
CA VAL A 149 -1.31 -5.09 3.20
C VAL A 149 -0.26 -6.04 2.68
N VAL A 150 0.91 -5.51 2.37
CA VAL A 150 2.11 -6.28 2.03
C VAL A 150 3.16 -6.11 3.12
N HIS A 151 3.67 -7.21 3.62
CA HIS A 151 4.69 -7.21 4.66
C HIS A 151 5.76 -8.28 4.38
N GLY A 152 6.82 -8.31 5.19
CA GLY A 152 7.85 -9.33 5.06
C GLY A 152 8.86 -9.31 6.20
N ALA A 153 9.54 -10.43 6.37
CA ALA A 153 10.51 -10.63 7.43
C ALA A 153 11.86 -9.93 7.18
N SER A 154 12.09 -9.44 5.97
CA SER A 154 13.41 -8.93 5.55
C SER A 154 13.92 -7.78 6.40
N LYS A 155 13.04 -6.87 6.85
CA LYS A 155 13.41 -5.66 7.58
C LYS A 155 13.15 -5.81 9.07
N SER A 156 11.90 -6.00 9.47
CA SER A 156 11.51 -6.07 10.89
C SER A 156 12.21 -7.20 11.67
N PHE A 157 12.57 -8.29 10.99
CA PHE A 157 13.25 -9.44 11.60
C PHE A 157 14.70 -9.62 11.12
N ALA A 158 15.22 -8.67 10.31
CA ALA A 158 16.57 -8.75 9.72
C ALA A 158 16.83 -10.06 8.93
N LEU A 159 15.80 -10.66 8.34
CA LEU A 159 15.83 -11.94 7.62
C LEU A 159 15.82 -11.74 6.10
N THR A 160 16.73 -10.92 5.58
CA THR A 160 16.75 -10.55 4.16
C THR A 160 16.96 -11.74 3.22
N GLY A 161 17.79 -12.69 3.60
CA GLY A 161 18.11 -13.89 2.80
C GLY A 161 17.02 -14.97 2.81
N TRP A 162 16.09 -14.95 3.75
CA TRP A 162 15.03 -15.95 3.87
C TRP A 162 13.95 -15.82 2.80
N ARG A 163 13.90 -14.67 2.15
CA ARG A 163 12.89 -14.39 1.12
C ARG A 163 11.46 -14.69 1.57
N LEU A 164 11.11 -14.25 2.78
CA LEU A 164 9.79 -14.44 3.36
C LEU A 164 9.01 -13.12 3.33
N GLY A 165 7.88 -13.13 2.63
CA GLY A 165 6.90 -12.06 2.59
C GLY A 165 5.48 -12.61 2.69
N TRP A 166 4.52 -11.74 2.92
CA TRP A 166 3.11 -12.11 2.93
C TRP A 166 2.23 -10.94 2.54
N THR A 167 1.06 -11.27 2.05
CA THR A 167 -0.03 -10.34 1.74
C THR A 167 -1.22 -10.64 2.63
N VAL A 168 -1.87 -9.60 3.15
CA VAL A 168 -3.16 -9.70 3.82
C VAL A 168 -4.19 -8.96 2.96
N ALA A 169 -5.21 -9.68 2.51
CA ALA A 169 -6.22 -9.17 1.59
C ALA A 169 -7.58 -9.85 1.82
N SER A 170 -8.61 -9.47 1.05
CA SER A 170 -9.86 -10.21 1.02
C SER A 170 -9.66 -11.65 0.55
N LYS A 171 -10.62 -12.52 0.84
CA LYS A 171 -10.59 -13.91 0.37
C LYS A 171 -10.51 -14.02 -1.15
N GLU A 172 -11.18 -13.12 -1.87
CA GLU A 172 -11.16 -13.09 -3.33
C GLU A 172 -9.76 -12.78 -3.87
N ILE A 173 -9.14 -11.70 -3.36
CA ILE A 173 -7.77 -11.30 -3.75
C ILE A 173 -6.78 -12.39 -3.36
N SER A 174 -6.89 -12.92 -2.13
CA SER A 174 -6.01 -13.99 -1.63
C SER A 174 -6.10 -15.27 -2.46
N LYS A 175 -7.30 -15.62 -2.93
CA LYS A 175 -7.49 -16.76 -3.83
C LYS A 175 -6.77 -16.54 -5.16
N LYS A 176 -6.97 -15.39 -5.81
CA LYS A 176 -6.29 -15.02 -7.08
C LYS A 176 -4.76 -14.99 -6.94
N LEU A 177 -4.25 -14.60 -5.76
CA LEU A 177 -2.80 -14.62 -5.49
C LEU A 177 -2.22 -16.03 -5.31
N SER A 178 -3.06 -17.00 -4.99
CA SER A 178 -2.65 -18.39 -4.71
C SER A 178 -2.72 -19.29 -5.93
N GLU A 179 -3.38 -18.84 -6.99
CA GLU A 179 -3.50 -19.51 -8.31
C GLU A 179 -2.31 -19.15 -9.21
#